data_2e97f3b57ec0103984da5776ff2a33e1
#
_entry.id   2e97f3b57ec0103984da5776ff2a33e1
#
_cell.length_a   1.000
_cell.length_b   1.000
_cell.length_c   1.000
_cell.angle_alpha   90.00
_cell.angle_beta   90.00
_cell.angle_gamma   90.00
#
_symmetry.space_group_name_H-M   'P 1'
#
loop_
_entity.id
_entity.type
_entity.pdbx_description
1 polymer ?
#
loop_
_entity_poly.entity_id
_entity_poly.type
_entity_poly.pdbx_seq_one_letter_code
_entity_poly.pdbx_strand_id
1 'polypeptide(L)'
;MAAENNVLITMIAHTTDGNEKDTTETIYPGKGYEKDGCYYLFYDEVDPEDAKVTKASLRIRPRHIDIRKKGAVNTQMVFIPGQCTETEYQTPYGKFILTVDTKRAEIRKREKEIDVELDYRLSLGGAQAIRNQMKIKVAEL
;
A
#
# COMPACT_ATOMS: atom_id res chain seq x y z
N MET A 1 -12.48 -3.69 -25.14
CA MET A 1 -11.09 -3.26 -25.17
C MET A 1 -10.62 -2.94 -23.76
N ALA A 2 -9.54 -3.56 -23.33
CA ALA A 2 -9.00 -3.27 -22.00
C ALA A 2 -8.45 -1.84 -21.97
N ALA A 3 -8.71 -1.10 -20.90
CA ALA A 3 -8.14 0.21 -20.72
C ALA A 3 -6.63 0.09 -20.52
N GLU A 4 -5.88 0.93 -21.18
CA GLU A 4 -4.43 0.96 -21.05
C GLU A 4 -4.00 1.51 -19.69
N ASN A 5 -2.84 1.06 -19.20
CA ASN A 5 -2.23 1.63 -18.01
C ASN A 5 -1.76 3.06 -18.32
N ASN A 6 -2.05 3.98 -17.40
CA ASN A 6 -1.69 5.38 -17.57
C ASN A 6 -0.79 5.92 -16.46
N VAL A 7 -0.42 5.07 -15.50
CA VAL A 7 0.48 5.45 -14.42
C VAL A 7 1.49 4.34 -14.15
N LEU A 8 2.62 4.73 -13.56
CA LEU A 8 3.61 3.81 -13.03
C LEU A 8 3.71 4.05 -11.53
N ILE A 9 3.51 3.00 -10.76
CA ILE A 9 3.51 3.06 -9.29
C ILE A 9 4.78 2.38 -8.80
N THR A 10 5.64 3.13 -8.13
CA THR A 10 6.87 2.59 -7.54
C THR A 10 6.72 2.60 -6.02
N MET A 11 6.93 1.45 -5.40
CA MET A 11 6.87 1.31 -3.95
C MET A 11 8.22 0.86 -3.43
N ILE A 12 8.79 1.63 -2.52
CA ILE A 12 10.03 1.28 -1.83
C ILE A 12 9.71 1.16 -0.36
N ALA A 13 9.91 -0.02 0.20
CA ALA A 13 9.63 -0.30 1.59
C ALA A 13 10.91 -0.65 2.34
N HIS A 14 11.15 0.05 3.44
CA HIS A 14 12.20 -0.24 4.38
C HIS A 14 11.55 -0.81 5.64
N THR A 15 11.83 -2.08 5.96
CA THR A 15 11.30 -2.73 7.15
C THR A 15 12.40 -2.91 8.17
N THR A 16 12.05 -2.71 9.45
CA THR A 16 12.96 -2.93 10.57
C THR A 16 12.28 -3.85 11.57
N ASP A 17 12.85 -5.03 11.78
CA ASP A 17 12.39 -6.02 12.74
C ASP A 17 13.54 -6.32 13.71
N GLY A 18 13.51 -5.66 14.87
CA GLY A 18 14.64 -5.74 15.80
C GLY A 18 15.91 -5.18 15.17
N ASN A 19 16.93 -6.02 14.99
CA ASN A 19 18.19 -5.65 14.34
C ASN A 19 18.20 -5.92 12.84
N GLU A 20 17.18 -6.60 12.34
CA GLU A 20 17.10 -6.92 10.93
C GLU A 20 16.44 -5.80 10.14
N LYS A 21 17.10 -5.40 9.06
CA LYS A 21 16.61 -4.38 8.14
C LYS A 21 16.53 -4.97 6.74
N ASP A 22 15.42 -4.69 6.07
CA ASP A 22 15.19 -5.15 4.72
C ASP A 22 14.64 -4.02 3.87
N THR A 23 14.97 -4.03 2.58
CA THR A 23 14.48 -3.04 1.63
C THR A 23 13.95 -3.77 0.40
N THR A 24 12.73 -3.44 0.03
CA THR A 24 12.11 -3.97 -1.19
C THR A 24 11.70 -2.82 -2.09
N GLU A 25 11.86 -3.01 -3.39
CA GLU A 25 11.38 -2.08 -4.39
C GLU A 25 10.53 -2.83 -5.40
N THR A 26 9.32 -2.33 -5.65
CA THR A 26 8.40 -2.94 -6.59
C THR A 26 7.80 -1.87 -7.48
N ILE A 27 7.64 -2.19 -8.76
CA ILE A 27 7.10 -1.27 -9.76
C ILE A 27 5.87 -1.92 -10.38
N TYR A 28 4.75 -1.20 -10.36
CA TYR A 28 3.49 -1.68 -10.91
C TYR A 28 2.98 -0.70 -11.97
N PRO A 29 2.78 -1.14 -13.22
CA PRO A 29 1.95 -0.39 -14.15
C PRO A 29 0.51 -0.44 -13.66
N GLY A 30 -0.21 0.66 -13.75
CA GLY A 30 -1.56 0.72 -13.23
C GLY A 30 -2.42 1.76 -13.92
N LYS A 31 -3.63 1.88 -13.42
CA LYS A 31 -4.60 2.88 -13.86
C LYS A 31 -4.88 3.82 -12.72
N GLY A 32 -4.93 5.11 -13.02
CA GLY A 32 -5.20 6.10 -12.01
C GLY A 32 -6.08 7.22 -12.54
N TYR A 33 -6.86 7.80 -11.64
CA TYR A 33 -7.64 8.99 -11.90
C TYR A 33 -7.85 9.78 -10.62
N GLU A 34 -8.16 11.07 -10.79
CA GLU A 34 -8.50 11.95 -9.67
C GLU A 34 -9.98 12.25 -9.70
N LYS A 35 -10.61 12.22 -8.53
CA LYS A 35 -12.01 12.62 -8.37
C LYS A 35 -12.19 13.20 -6.98
N ASP A 36 -12.72 14.44 -6.92
CA ASP A 36 -13.06 15.12 -5.65
C ASP A 36 -11.91 15.19 -4.65
N GLY A 37 -10.70 15.45 -5.15
CA GLY A 37 -9.51 15.58 -4.31
C GLY A 37 -8.92 14.25 -3.86
N CYS A 38 -9.44 13.14 -4.37
CA CYS A 38 -8.92 11.81 -4.09
C CYS A 38 -8.30 11.20 -5.35
N TYR A 39 -7.12 10.61 -5.21
CA TYR A 39 -6.48 9.85 -6.28
C TYR A 39 -6.79 8.37 -6.09
N TYR A 40 -7.35 7.76 -7.12
CA TYR A 40 -7.67 6.33 -7.17
C TYR A 40 -6.72 5.64 -8.11
N LEU A 41 -6.02 4.62 -7.60
CA LEU A 41 -5.01 3.88 -8.34
C LEU A 41 -5.33 2.40 -8.26
N PHE A 42 -5.22 1.71 -9.39
CA PHE A 42 -5.52 0.28 -9.49
C PHE A 42 -4.37 -0.44 -10.17
N TYR A 43 -3.92 -1.52 -9.58
CA TYR A 43 -2.84 -2.32 -10.12
C TYR A 43 -3.01 -3.79 -9.73
N ASP A 44 -2.27 -4.66 -10.38
CA ASP A 44 -2.28 -6.09 -10.12
C ASP A 44 -0.95 -6.51 -9.50
N GLU A 45 -1.04 -7.34 -8.45
CA GLU A 45 0.12 -8.03 -7.93
C GLU A 45 0.06 -9.48 -8.42
N VAL A 46 1.13 -9.93 -9.06
CA VAL A 46 1.21 -11.29 -9.60
C VAL A 46 2.23 -12.08 -8.78
N ASP A 47 1.79 -13.20 -8.21
CA ASP A 47 2.68 -14.08 -7.47
C ASP A 47 3.66 -14.75 -8.44
N PRO A 48 4.98 -14.62 -8.23
CA PRO A 48 5.95 -15.20 -9.15
C PRO A 48 5.98 -16.73 -9.16
N GLU A 49 5.45 -17.38 -8.12
CA GLU A 49 5.48 -18.85 -8.01
C GLU A 49 4.29 -19.51 -8.72
N ASP A 50 3.08 -18.99 -8.48
CA ASP A 50 1.86 -19.63 -8.98
C ASP A 50 1.08 -18.80 -9.99
N ALA A 51 1.56 -17.61 -10.33
CA ALA A 51 0.93 -16.65 -11.25
C ALA A 51 -0.46 -16.18 -10.83
N LYS A 52 -0.84 -16.40 -9.57
CA LYS A 52 -2.11 -15.89 -9.06
C LYS A 52 -2.07 -14.37 -8.97
N VAL A 53 -3.19 -13.75 -9.31
CA VAL A 53 -3.32 -12.30 -9.36
C VAL A 53 -4.10 -11.82 -8.14
N THR A 54 -3.56 -10.82 -7.46
CA THR A 54 -4.26 -10.06 -6.41
C THR A 54 -4.52 -8.66 -6.94
N LYS A 55 -5.79 -8.25 -6.93
CA LYS A 55 -6.19 -6.91 -7.36
C LYS A 55 -5.96 -5.95 -6.21
N ALA A 56 -5.20 -4.88 -6.48
CA ALA A 56 -4.90 -3.88 -5.48
C ALA A 56 -5.45 -2.52 -5.88
N SER A 57 -5.92 -1.77 -4.90
CA SER A 57 -6.31 -0.38 -5.08
C SER A 57 -5.66 0.49 -4.01
N LEU A 58 -5.21 1.65 -4.42
CA LEU A 58 -4.57 2.63 -3.56
C LEU A 58 -5.39 3.92 -3.66
N ARG A 59 -5.85 4.43 -2.53
CA ARG A 59 -6.55 5.72 -2.48
C ARG A 59 -5.70 6.71 -1.69
N ILE A 60 -5.47 7.87 -2.29
CA ILE A 60 -4.64 8.93 -1.71
C ILE A 60 -5.51 10.16 -1.50
N ARG A 61 -5.73 10.50 -0.24
CA ARG A 61 -6.45 11.70 0.18
C ARG A 61 -5.61 12.43 1.22
N PRO A 62 -5.81 13.73 1.41
CA PRO A 62 -5.10 14.44 2.48
C PRO A 62 -5.29 13.72 3.82
N ARG A 63 -4.19 13.35 4.47
CA ARG A 63 -4.16 12.71 5.79
C ARG A 63 -4.93 11.39 5.88
N HIS A 64 -5.20 10.74 4.75
CA HIS A 64 -5.90 9.46 4.74
C HIS A 64 -5.54 8.68 3.49
N ILE A 65 -4.71 7.66 3.66
CA ILE A 65 -4.27 6.81 2.56
C ILE A 65 -4.68 5.38 2.89
N ASP A 66 -5.23 4.65 1.93
CA ASP A 66 -5.53 3.25 2.14
C ASP A 66 -5.12 2.40 0.94
N ILE A 67 -4.78 1.15 1.24
CA ILE A 67 -4.45 0.12 0.25
C ILE A 67 -5.36 -1.05 0.52
N ARG A 68 -6.14 -1.45 -0.50
CA ARG A 68 -7.02 -2.62 -0.43
C ARG A 68 -6.57 -3.66 -1.42
N LYS A 69 -6.52 -4.91 -0.99
CA LYS A 69 -6.13 -6.05 -1.83
C LYS A 69 -7.21 -7.12 -1.79
N LYS A 70 -7.54 -7.66 -2.96
CA LYS A 70 -8.49 -8.76 -3.13
C LYS A 70 -7.92 -9.81 -4.07
N GLY A 71 -7.92 -11.05 -3.64
CA GLY A 71 -7.42 -12.18 -4.43
C GLY A 71 -6.99 -13.31 -3.52
N ALA A 72 -5.78 -13.82 -3.74
CA ALA A 72 -5.21 -14.84 -2.87
C ALA A 72 -5.12 -14.36 -1.43
N VAL A 73 -4.90 -13.06 -1.24
CA VAL A 73 -4.90 -12.38 0.06
C VAL A 73 -5.94 -11.28 0.00
N ASN A 74 -6.77 -11.17 1.04
CA ASN A 74 -7.74 -10.09 1.17
C ASN A 74 -7.40 -9.27 2.39
N THR A 75 -7.09 -8.00 2.18
CA THR A 75 -6.71 -7.10 3.28
C THR A 75 -6.99 -5.66 2.92
N GLN A 76 -6.99 -4.83 3.94
CA GLN A 76 -7.03 -3.38 3.80
C GLN A 76 -6.10 -2.78 4.86
N MET A 77 -5.23 -1.88 4.43
CA MET A 77 -4.40 -1.09 5.34
C MET A 77 -4.83 0.37 5.24
N VAL A 78 -5.08 0.99 6.38
CA VAL A 78 -5.49 2.38 6.47
C VAL A 78 -4.43 3.16 7.21
N PHE A 79 -3.94 4.24 6.59
CA PHE A 79 -2.88 5.08 7.13
C PHE A 79 -3.44 6.47 7.43
N ILE A 80 -3.64 6.76 8.71
CA ILE A 80 -4.09 8.07 9.20
C ILE A 80 -3.09 8.52 10.26
N PRO A 81 -2.38 9.65 10.05
CA PRO A 81 -1.36 10.09 11.00
C PRO A 81 -1.88 10.19 12.42
N GLY A 82 -1.15 9.61 13.36
CA GLY A 82 -1.49 9.62 14.77
C GLY A 82 -2.56 8.65 15.18
N GLN A 83 -3.03 7.78 14.28
CA GLN A 83 -4.08 6.80 14.57
C GLN A 83 -3.59 5.37 14.40
N CYS A 84 -4.21 4.49 15.17
CA CYS A 84 -4.04 3.06 15.08
C CYS A 84 -5.32 2.46 14.50
N THR A 85 -5.20 1.73 13.40
CA THR A 85 -6.35 1.13 12.72
C THR A 85 -6.24 -0.38 12.72
N GLU A 86 -7.39 -1.05 12.78
CA GLU A 86 -7.46 -2.52 12.75
C GLU A 86 -8.33 -2.96 11.59
N THR A 87 -7.87 -3.97 10.85
CA THR A 87 -8.61 -4.57 9.75
C THR A 87 -8.39 -6.09 9.76
N GLU A 88 -9.23 -6.82 9.02
CA GLU A 88 -9.02 -8.25 8.85
C GLU A 88 -8.02 -8.51 7.74
N TYR A 89 -7.13 -9.48 8.00
CA TYR A 89 -6.21 -10.01 7.01
C TYR A 89 -6.61 -11.46 6.75
N GLN A 90 -7.16 -11.72 5.58
CA GLN A 90 -7.63 -13.06 5.21
C GLN A 90 -6.62 -13.74 4.29
N THR A 91 -6.17 -14.91 4.69
CA THR A 91 -5.24 -15.74 3.94
C THR A 91 -5.82 -17.15 3.78
N PRO A 92 -5.24 -17.99 2.90
CA PRO A 92 -5.62 -19.41 2.86
C PRO A 92 -5.43 -20.15 4.19
N TYR A 93 -4.60 -19.61 5.09
CA TYR A 93 -4.30 -20.21 6.39
C TYR A 93 -5.17 -19.68 7.53
N GLY A 94 -6.08 -18.75 7.25
CA GLY A 94 -7.00 -18.20 8.25
C GLY A 94 -7.13 -16.70 8.22
N LYS A 95 -7.86 -16.19 9.20
CA LYS A 95 -8.12 -14.76 9.36
C LYS A 95 -7.32 -14.24 10.55
N PHE A 96 -6.71 -13.10 10.39
CA PHE A 96 -5.91 -12.44 11.42
C PHE A 96 -6.33 -10.98 11.53
N ILE A 97 -6.09 -10.38 12.68
CA ILE A 97 -6.26 -8.94 12.85
C ILE A 97 -4.96 -8.26 12.45
N LEU A 98 -5.05 -7.32 11.51
CA LEU A 98 -3.95 -6.51 11.06
C LEU A 98 -4.07 -5.14 11.72
N THR A 99 -3.05 -4.75 12.49
CA THR A 99 -3.02 -3.46 13.18
C THR A 99 -1.97 -2.57 12.52
N VAL A 100 -2.40 -1.36 12.14
CA VAL A 100 -1.53 -0.36 11.52
C VAL A 100 -1.53 0.88 12.40
N ASP A 101 -0.37 1.18 12.98
CA ASP A 101 -0.15 2.38 13.78
C ASP A 101 0.67 3.35 12.96
N THR A 102 0.03 4.41 12.46
CA THR A 102 0.65 5.36 11.54
C THR A 102 1.20 6.55 12.30
N LYS A 103 2.51 6.75 12.17
CA LYS A 103 3.19 7.90 12.73
C LYS A 103 3.15 9.08 11.76
N ARG A 104 3.38 8.81 10.47
CA ARG A 104 3.48 9.86 9.45
C ARG A 104 2.89 9.39 8.14
N ALA A 105 2.15 10.26 7.47
CA ALA A 105 1.65 10.06 6.12
C ALA A 105 1.69 11.40 5.41
N GLU A 106 2.67 11.59 4.53
CA GLU A 106 2.89 12.84 3.82
C GLU A 106 2.67 12.64 2.33
N ILE A 107 2.03 13.61 1.70
CA ILE A 107 1.73 13.61 0.28
C ILE A 107 2.33 14.87 -0.33
N ARG A 108 3.11 14.68 -1.41
CA ARG A 108 3.63 15.80 -2.21
C ARG A 108 3.14 15.62 -3.62
N LYS A 109 2.36 16.58 -4.09
CA LYS A 109 1.86 16.57 -5.45
C LYS A 109 2.74 17.45 -6.32
N ARG A 110 3.19 16.89 -7.44
CA ARG A 110 3.89 17.62 -8.49
C ARG A 110 3.04 17.54 -9.76
N GLU A 111 3.48 18.21 -10.83
CA GLU A 111 2.68 18.32 -12.06
C GLU A 111 2.27 16.96 -12.63
N LYS A 112 3.19 15.99 -12.70
CA LYS A 112 2.92 14.66 -13.26
C LYS A 112 3.28 13.53 -12.32
N GLU A 113 3.51 13.86 -11.05
CA GLU A 113 3.92 12.89 -10.05
C GLU A 113 3.26 13.16 -8.72
N ILE A 114 3.02 12.08 -7.98
CA ILE A 114 2.58 12.15 -6.59
C ILE A 114 3.57 11.33 -5.79
N ASP A 115 4.14 11.93 -4.75
CA ASP A 115 5.02 11.24 -3.83
C ASP A 115 4.32 11.09 -2.48
N VAL A 116 4.31 9.87 -1.94
CA VAL A 116 3.74 9.57 -0.63
C VAL A 116 4.82 8.97 0.24
N GLU A 117 4.95 9.47 1.45
CA GLU A 117 5.85 8.90 2.46
C GLU A 117 5.04 8.44 3.66
N LEU A 118 5.19 7.17 4.03
CA LEU A 118 4.51 6.55 5.16
C LEU A 118 5.53 6.04 6.16
N ASP A 119 5.29 6.30 7.44
CA ASP A 119 6.04 5.71 8.55
C ASP A 119 5.01 5.10 9.50
N TYR A 120 5.03 3.79 9.64
CA TYR A 120 4.02 3.08 10.41
C TYR A 120 4.58 1.80 11.02
N ARG A 121 3.88 1.30 12.02
CA ARG A 121 4.14 -0.01 12.61
C ARG A 121 3.00 -0.95 12.25
N LEU A 122 3.37 -2.15 11.88
CA LEU A 122 2.45 -3.18 11.43
C LEU A 122 2.56 -4.37 12.37
N SER A 123 1.44 -4.85 12.88
CA SER A 123 1.41 -6.10 13.63
C SER A 123 0.27 -6.97 13.13
N LEU A 124 0.50 -8.29 13.17
CA LEU A 124 -0.45 -9.27 12.69
C LEU A 124 -0.75 -10.24 13.82
N GLY A 125 -2.05 -10.35 14.20
CA GLY A 125 -2.49 -11.29 15.21
C GLY A 125 -1.87 -11.10 16.59
N GLY A 126 -1.52 -9.86 16.97
CA GLY A 126 -0.90 -9.57 18.26
C GLY A 126 0.58 -9.88 18.34
N ALA A 127 1.21 -10.22 17.21
CA ALA A 127 2.66 -10.41 17.14
C ALA A 127 3.40 -9.09 17.34
N GLN A 128 4.72 -9.15 17.52
CA GLN A 128 5.56 -7.97 17.67
C GLN A 128 5.43 -7.05 16.45
N ALA A 129 5.26 -5.77 16.69
CA ALA A 129 5.10 -4.79 15.62
C ALA A 129 6.42 -4.59 14.86
N ILE A 130 6.29 -4.50 13.53
CA ILE A 130 7.41 -4.26 12.62
C ILE A 130 7.28 -2.83 12.10
N ARG A 131 8.35 -2.07 12.16
CA ARG A 131 8.38 -0.71 11.63
C ARG A 131 8.58 -0.75 10.12
N ASN A 132 7.77 0.04 9.43
CA ASN A 132 7.84 0.19 7.98
C ASN A 132 7.95 1.65 7.61
N GLN A 133 8.86 1.95 6.71
CA GLN A 133 8.94 3.25 6.06
C GLN A 133 8.76 3.00 4.57
N MET A 134 7.67 3.50 4.02
CA MET A 134 7.33 3.26 2.63
C MET A 134 7.28 4.56 1.85
N LYS A 135 7.89 4.54 0.67
CA LYS A 135 7.77 5.62 -0.30
C LYS A 135 6.99 5.09 -1.49
N ILE A 136 5.95 5.82 -1.86
CA ILE A 136 5.13 5.49 -3.03
C ILE A 136 5.26 6.65 -4.00
N LYS A 137 5.69 6.35 -5.22
CA LYS A 137 5.77 7.33 -6.28
C LYS A 137 4.81 6.93 -7.38
N VAL A 138 3.92 7.85 -7.74
CA VAL A 138 2.98 7.65 -8.84
C VAL A 138 3.35 8.63 -9.94
N ALA A 139 3.75 8.11 -11.08
CA ALA A 139 4.13 8.93 -12.23
C ALA A 139 3.15 8.70 -13.38
N GLU A 140 2.71 9.78 -14.02
CA GLU A 140 1.92 9.68 -15.24
C GLU A 140 2.78 9.19 -16.38
N LEU A 141 2.23 8.28 -17.15
CA LEU A 141 2.89 7.76 -18.36
C LEU A 141 2.63 8.63 -19.56
#